data_7e50812400f1784a6f096d9560e8b675
#
_entry.id   7e50812400f1784a6f096d9560e8b675
#
_cell.length_a   1.000
_cell.length_b   1.000
_cell.length_c   1.000
_cell.angle_alpha   90.00
_cell.angle_beta   90.00
_cell.angle_gamma   90.00
#
_symmetry.space_group_name_H-M   'P 1'
#
loop_
_entity.id
_entity.type
_entity.pdbx_description
1 polymer ?
#
loop_
_entity_poly.entity_id
_entity_poly.type
_entity_poly.pdbx_seq_one_letter_code
_entity_poly.pdbx_strand_id
1 'polypeptide(L)'
;MRILIARCSAVYDGRLSSTLTSAVRLVMVKADGCVAIHADVGAYKPVNWMNAPNHLHEDGDLWEVTNPKGERLTITFEEVLADLSYELDTERGLTLDGVERELQLLLADHPGHLEPGLRFVQREFRTDLGPVDLLCRDTEGAAVAVEIKRIGEIDGVEQLTRYLDRLQRDPMLAPVRGVFAATTIKPQARVLAEARGIRWVEVDLAALRGEDELHPRLF
;
A
#
# COMPACT_ATOMS: atom_id res chain seq x y z
N MET A 1 20.47 -6.33 -6.14
CA MET A 1 19.43 -7.11 -6.87
C MET A 1 20.12 -7.98 -7.90
N ARG A 2 19.76 -9.27 -7.99
CA ARG A 2 20.22 -10.21 -9.01
C ARG A 2 19.07 -10.55 -9.95
N ILE A 3 19.36 -10.64 -11.24
CA ILE A 3 18.41 -10.87 -12.32
C ILE A 3 18.94 -11.98 -13.20
N LEU A 4 18.14 -13.03 -13.42
CA LEU A 4 18.47 -14.11 -14.34
C LEU A 4 17.42 -14.16 -15.45
N ILE A 5 17.89 -14.33 -16.68
CA ILE A 5 17.07 -14.81 -17.80
C ILE A 5 17.44 -16.27 -17.99
N ALA A 6 16.52 -17.17 -17.78
CA ALA A 6 16.83 -18.59 -17.77
C ALA A 6 15.62 -19.42 -18.22
N ARG A 7 15.91 -20.55 -18.86
CA ARG A 7 14.94 -21.64 -19.02
C ARG A 7 14.86 -22.35 -17.70
N CYS A 8 13.68 -22.31 -17.07
CA CYS A 8 13.46 -22.90 -15.78
C CYS A 8 12.04 -23.40 -15.61
N SER A 9 11.89 -24.37 -14.70
CA SER A 9 10.63 -24.79 -14.11
C SER A 9 10.60 -24.41 -12.63
N ALA A 10 9.40 -24.35 -12.03
CA ALA A 10 9.30 -24.08 -10.60
C ALA A 10 8.11 -24.80 -9.97
N VAL A 11 8.28 -25.20 -8.73
CA VAL A 11 7.23 -25.78 -7.88
C VAL A 11 7.15 -24.97 -6.59
N TYR A 12 5.97 -24.49 -6.29
CA TYR A 12 5.69 -23.89 -4.99
C TYR A 12 4.82 -24.83 -4.18
N ASP A 13 5.22 -25.05 -2.93
CA ASP A 13 4.49 -25.82 -1.92
C ASP A 13 4.30 -24.96 -0.67
N GLY A 14 3.03 -24.75 -0.29
CA GLY A 14 2.65 -23.88 0.82
C GLY A 14 1.15 -23.95 1.07
N ARG A 15 0.49 -22.80 1.28
CA ARG A 15 -0.97 -22.77 1.44
C ARG A 15 -1.72 -23.30 0.21
N LEU A 16 -1.12 -23.18 -0.94
CA LEU A 16 -1.56 -23.74 -2.22
C LEU A 16 -0.33 -24.33 -2.90
N SER A 17 -0.51 -25.38 -3.69
CA SER A 17 0.57 -25.88 -4.56
C SER A 17 0.41 -25.30 -5.95
N SER A 18 1.53 -24.86 -6.55
CA SER A 18 1.53 -24.43 -7.94
C SER A 18 2.79 -24.89 -8.66
N THR A 19 2.66 -25.15 -9.97
CA THR A 19 3.75 -25.61 -10.82
C THR A 19 3.85 -24.74 -12.05
N LEU A 20 5.07 -24.27 -12.34
CA LEU A 20 5.45 -23.64 -13.59
C LEU A 20 6.23 -24.65 -14.42
N THR A 21 5.72 -25.00 -15.60
CA THR A 21 6.42 -25.86 -16.57
C THR A 21 7.62 -25.14 -17.14
N SER A 22 8.58 -25.87 -17.73
CA SER A 22 9.79 -25.29 -18.33
C SER A 22 9.48 -24.23 -19.39
N ALA A 23 10.05 -23.04 -19.21
CA ALA A 23 10.05 -21.93 -20.16
C ALA A 23 11.15 -20.93 -19.85
N VAL A 24 11.51 -20.08 -20.81
CA VAL A 24 12.40 -18.94 -20.56
C VAL A 24 11.65 -17.89 -19.73
N ARG A 25 12.25 -17.48 -18.60
CA ARG A 25 11.66 -16.56 -17.64
C ARG A 25 12.69 -15.58 -17.09
N LEU A 26 12.17 -14.51 -16.54
CA LEU A 26 12.96 -13.62 -15.67
C LEU A 26 12.80 -14.11 -14.21
N VAL A 27 13.93 -14.44 -13.59
CA VAL A 27 14.00 -14.70 -12.14
C VAL A 27 14.74 -13.55 -11.49
N MET A 28 14.15 -12.98 -10.45
CA MET A 28 14.67 -11.81 -9.75
C MET A 28 14.84 -12.12 -8.26
N VAL A 29 16.02 -11.78 -7.71
CA VAL A 29 16.30 -11.81 -6.28
C VAL A 29 16.60 -10.39 -5.82
N LYS A 30 15.78 -9.87 -4.91
CA LYS A 30 15.94 -8.53 -4.35
C LYS A 30 16.91 -8.52 -3.16
N ALA A 31 17.38 -7.34 -2.79
CA ALA A 31 18.31 -7.17 -1.67
C ALA A 31 17.68 -7.55 -0.31
N ASP A 32 16.35 -7.47 -0.17
CA ASP A 32 15.60 -7.91 1.01
C ASP A 32 15.38 -9.44 1.07
N GLY A 33 15.80 -10.17 0.04
CA GLY A 33 15.62 -11.61 -0.10
C GLY A 33 14.38 -12.02 -0.89
N CYS A 34 13.49 -11.10 -1.27
CA CYS A 34 12.32 -11.44 -2.09
C CYS A 34 12.77 -12.08 -3.41
N VAL A 35 12.20 -13.26 -3.74
CA VAL A 35 12.41 -13.97 -5.02
C VAL A 35 11.13 -13.91 -5.83
N ALA A 36 11.24 -13.54 -7.11
CA ALA A 36 10.10 -13.42 -8.02
C ALA A 36 10.41 -14.01 -9.39
N ILE A 37 9.45 -14.69 -9.99
CA ILE A 37 9.53 -15.28 -11.33
C ILE A 37 8.49 -14.58 -12.21
N HIS A 38 8.92 -14.02 -13.34
CA HIS A 38 8.07 -13.35 -14.30
C HIS A 38 8.05 -14.10 -15.64
N ALA A 39 6.89 -14.08 -16.28
CA ALA A 39 6.72 -14.45 -17.69
C ALA A 39 6.72 -13.18 -18.56
N ASP A 40 6.99 -13.34 -19.85
CA ASP A 40 7.03 -12.23 -20.82
C ASP A 40 5.63 -11.66 -21.11
N VAL A 41 4.59 -12.49 -21.00
CA VAL A 41 3.21 -12.11 -21.31
C VAL A 41 2.22 -12.66 -20.29
N GLY A 42 1.03 -12.10 -20.27
CA GLY A 42 -0.13 -12.66 -19.55
C GLY A 42 -0.36 -12.10 -18.15
N ALA A 43 0.61 -11.46 -17.50
CA ALA A 43 0.42 -10.87 -16.19
C ALA A 43 1.42 -9.73 -15.95
N TYR A 44 0.96 -8.63 -15.34
CA TYR A 44 1.82 -7.55 -14.86
C TYR A 44 2.50 -7.90 -13.53
N LYS A 45 2.00 -8.90 -12.81
CA LYS A 45 2.58 -9.42 -11.55
C LYS A 45 3.49 -10.60 -11.83
N PRO A 46 4.40 -10.95 -10.90
CA PRO A 46 5.11 -12.22 -10.98
C PRO A 46 4.14 -13.40 -11.11
N VAL A 47 4.52 -14.40 -11.90
CA VAL A 47 3.74 -15.66 -12.01
C VAL A 47 3.95 -16.56 -10.80
N ASN A 48 5.07 -16.39 -10.09
CA ASN A 48 5.33 -16.97 -8.78
C ASN A 48 6.31 -16.11 -7.98
N TRP A 49 6.20 -16.08 -6.65
CA TRP A 49 7.12 -15.29 -5.82
C TRP A 49 7.09 -15.77 -4.35
N MET A 50 8.16 -15.47 -3.63
CA MET A 50 8.23 -15.58 -2.18
C MET A 50 8.78 -14.28 -1.58
N ASN A 51 7.97 -13.63 -0.73
CA ASN A 51 8.37 -12.42 -0.04
C ASN A 51 9.38 -12.70 1.10
N ALA A 52 10.16 -11.69 1.43
CA ALA A 52 10.95 -11.69 2.66
C ALA A 52 10.03 -11.71 3.93
N PRO A 53 10.50 -12.28 5.06
CA PRO A 53 11.77 -12.94 5.23
C PRO A 53 11.75 -14.36 4.64
N ASN A 54 12.77 -14.69 3.88
CA ASN A 54 12.98 -16.03 3.34
C ASN A 54 14.48 -16.37 3.33
N HIS A 55 14.80 -17.61 3.05
CA HIS A 55 16.15 -18.12 2.88
C HIS A 55 16.26 -18.77 1.49
N LEU A 56 17.17 -18.26 0.67
CA LEU A 56 17.53 -18.84 -0.63
C LEU A 56 18.75 -19.75 -0.46
N HIS A 57 18.61 -21.00 -0.84
CA HIS A 57 19.69 -21.97 -0.97
C HIS A 57 19.90 -22.29 -2.44
N GLU A 58 21.12 -22.09 -2.92
CA GLU A 58 21.54 -22.35 -4.30
C GLU A 58 22.41 -23.63 -4.33
N ASP A 59 21.97 -24.65 -5.05
CA ASP A 59 22.72 -25.89 -5.27
C ASP A 59 22.75 -26.19 -6.77
N GLY A 60 23.78 -25.68 -7.45
CA GLY A 60 23.92 -25.82 -8.90
C GLY A 60 22.70 -25.30 -9.65
N ASP A 61 22.05 -26.20 -10.38
CA ASP A 61 20.87 -25.88 -11.19
C ASP A 61 19.55 -25.85 -10.37
N LEU A 62 19.62 -26.13 -9.07
CA LEU A 62 18.48 -26.16 -8.18
C LEU A 62 18.54 -25.04 -7.15
N TRP A 63 17.51 -24.20 -7.12
CA TRP A 63 17.34 -23.20 -6.08
C TRP A 63 16.14 -23.54 -5.20
N GLU A 64 16.33 -23.48 -3.90
CA GLU A 64 15.27 -23.67 -2.91
C GLU A 64 15.11 -22.39 -2.08
N VAL A 65 13.92 -21.83 -2.09
CA VAL A 65 13.54 -20.67 -1.27
C VAL A 65 12.56 -21.14 -0.21
N THR A 66 12.89 -20.92 1.05
CA THR A 66 12.05 -21.31 2.19
C THR A 66 11.75 -20.11 3.08
N ASN A 67 10.59 -20.10 3.74
CA ASN A 67 10.24 -19.06 4.68
C ASN A 67 9.89 -19.64 6.06
N PRO A 68 9.82 -18.79 7.12
CA PRO A 68 9.48 -19.24 8.48
C PRO A 68 8.11 -19.89 8.63
N LYS A 69 7.21 -19.78 7.64
CA LYS A 69 5.88 -20.42 7.63
C LYS A 69 5.90 -21.83 7.07
N GLY A 70 7.09 -22.33 6.68
CA GLY A 70 7.26 -23.66 6.08
C GLY A 70 6.88 -23.72 4.59
N GLU A 71 6.65 -22.58 3.94
CA GLU A 71 6.42 -22.56 2.48
C GLU A 71 7.76 -22.73 1.75
N ARG A 72 7.72 -23.39 0.59
CA ARG A 72 8.89 -23.69 -0.24
C ARG A 72 8.62 -23.37 -1.69
N LEU A 73 9.57 -22.68 -2.33
CA LEU A 73 9.62 -22.47 -3.77
C LEU A 73 10.90 -23.10 -4.30
N THR A 74 10.77 -24.13 -5.11
CA THR A 74 11.87 -24.82 -5.76
C THR A 74 11.94 -24.40 -7.22
N ILE A 75 13.08 -23.89 -7.66
CA ILE A 75 13.33 -23.48 -9.04
C ILE A 75 14.41 -24.39 -9.62
N THR A 76 14.12 -25.02 -10.74
CA THR A 76 15.08 -25.86 -11.48
C THR A 76 15.46 -25.16 -12.77
N PHE A 77 16.73 -24.83 -12.91
CA PHE A 77 17.29 -24.20 -14.11
C PHE A 77 17.78 -25.28 -15.10
N GLU A 78 17.39 -25.15 -16.34
CA GLU A 78 17.85 -26.01 -17.44
C GLU A 78 18.94 -25.30 -18.26
N GLU A 79 18.83 -23.99 -18.39
CA GLU A 79 19.78 -23.14 -19.13
C GLU A 79 19.72 -21.71 -18.58
N VAL A 80 20.86 -21.14 -18.23
CA VAL A 80 20.97 -19.73 -17.82
C VAL A 80 21.49 -18.92 -18.99
N LEU A 81 20.67 -18.04 -19.54
CA LEU A 81 20.97 -17.18 -20.68
C LEU A 81 21.66 -15.87 -20.26
N ALA A 82 21.32 -15.36 -19.08
CA ALA A 82 21.95 -14.19 -18.47
C ALA A 82 21.84 -14.27 -16.95
N ASP A 83 22.89 -13.80 -16.26
CA ASP A 83 22.95 -13.65 -14.81
C ASP A 83 23.67 -12.34 -14.49
N LEU A 84 22.94 -11.39 -13.94
CA LEU A 84 23.38 -10.02 -13.73
C LEU A 84 23.09 -9.60 -12.30
N SER A 85 24.06 -8.96 -11.65
CA SER A 85 23.89 -8.41 -10.31
C SER A 85 24.22 -6.93 -10.28
N TYR A 86 23.35 -6.15 -9.64
CA TYR A 86 23.52 -4.71 -9.47
C TYR A 86 23.11 -4.29 -8.07
N GLU A 87 23.83 -3.33 -7.52
CA GLU A 87 23.37 -2.58 -6.36
C GLU A 87 22.43 -1.47 -6.86
N LEU A 88 21.21 -1.49 -6.36
CA LEU A 88 20.25 -0.41 -6.63
C LEU A 88 20.17 0.49 -5.40
N ASP A 89 19.96 1.77 -5.64
CA ASP A 89 19.73 2.73 -4.58
C ASP A 89 18.51 2.32 -3.74
N THR A 90 18.64 2.47 -2.43
CA THR A 90 17.52 2.26 -1.52
C THR A 90 16.61 3.49 -1.51
N GLU A 91 15.98 3.79 -2.64
CA GLU A 91 14.91 4.78 -2.64
C GLU A 91 13.74 4.25 -1.81
N ARG A 92 13.43 4.98 -0.77
CA ARG A 92 12.29 4.71 0.06
C ARG A 92 11.04 5.26 -0.63
N GLY A 93 10.45 4.40 -1.42
CA GLY A 93 9.10 4.61 -1.89
C GLY A 93 9.01 5.31 -3.25
N LEU A 94 8.16 4.75 -4.09
CA LEU A 94 7.46 5.49 -5.12
C LEU A 94 6.88 6.72 -4.43
N THR A 95 7.25 7.92 -4.88
CA THR A 95 6.47 9.11 -4.57
C THR A 95 5.13 8.87 -5.26
N LEU A 96 4.23 8.24 -4.52
CA LEU A 96 2.88 8.02 -4.99
C LEU A 96 2.35 9.39 -5.38
N ASP A 97 1.99 9.47 -6.64
CA ASP A 97 1.21 10.48 -7.33
C ASP A 97 0.92 11.69 -6.46
N GLY A 98 1.35 12.87 -6.86
CA GLY A 98 1.18 14.11 -6.11
C GLY A 98 -0.24 14.38 -5.61
N VAL A 99 -1.22 13.57 -6.05
CA VAL A 99 -2.64 13.67 -5.69
C VAL A 99 -2.91 13.39 -4.21
N GLU A 100 -2.37 12.32 -3.59
CA GLU A 100 -2.62 12.09 -2.15
C GLU A 100 -1.94 13.15 -1.30
N ARG A 101 -0.71 13.53 -1.65
CA ARG A 101 0.00 14.62 -0.99
C ARG A 101 -0.69 15.97 -1.20
N GLU A 102 -1.20 16.22 -2.39
CA GLU A 102 -1.96 17.42 -2.71
C GLU A 102 -3.26 17.47 -1.91
N LEU A 103 -4.01 16.36 -1.86
CA LEU A 103 -5.20 16.23 -1.01
C LEU A 103 -4.89 16.50 0.45
N GLN A 104 -3.80 15.94 0.99
CA GLN A 104 -3.37 16.20 2.36
C GLN A 104 -3.10 17.69 2.60
N LEU A 105 -2.46 18.39 1.66
CA LEU A 105 -2.18 19.82 1.76
C LEU A 105 -3.48 20.63 1.72
N LEU A 106 -4.31 20.41 0.72
CA LEU A 106 -5.56 21.15 0.53
C LEU A 106 -6.55 20.91 1.68
N LEU A 107 -6.66 19.68 2.18
CA LEU A 107 -7.54 19.35 3.31
C LEU A 107 -6.97 19.84 4.65
N ALA A 108 -5.66 19.99 4.78
CA ALA A 108 -5.06 20.64 5.94
C ALA A 108 -5.38 22.14 5.97
N ASP A 109 -5.37 22.79 4.80
CA ASP A 109 -5.70 24.23 4.66
C ASP A 109 -7.21 24.46 4.76
N HIS A 110 -8.03 23.50 4.29
CA HIS A 110 -9.49 23.59 4.25
C HIS A 110 -10.18 22.37 4.91
N PRO A 111 -9.98 22.11 6.21
CA PRO A 111 -10.50 20.91 6.88
C PRO A 111 -12.03 20.88 6.94
N GLY A 112 -12.70 22.00 6.72
CA GLY A 112 -14.15 22.10 6.61
C GLY A 112 -14.77 21.28 5.47
N HIS A 113 -14.00 20.91 4.44
CA HIS A 113 -14.45 19.99 3.38
C HIS A 113 -14.60 18.55 3.88
N LEU A 114 -13.90 18.16 4.93
CA LEU A 114 -14.09 16.87 5.59
C LEU A 114 -15.34 16.89 6.49
N GLU A 115 -15.45 17.94 7.28
CA GLU A 115 -16.60 18.16 8.18
C GLU A 115 -16.63 19.63 8.62
N PRO A 116 -17.79 20.30 8.61
CA PRO A 116 -17.91 21.66 9.10
C PRO A 116 -17.42 21.81 10.54
N GLY A 117 -16.58 22.82 10.78
CA GLY A 117 -16.04 23.11 12.11
C GLY A 117 -14.80 22.32 12.51
N LEU A 118 -14.31 21.38 11.68
CA LEU A 118 -13.00 20.77 11.91
C LEU A 118 -11.90 21.82 11.87
N ARG A 119 -10.94 21.67 12.78
CA ARG A 119 -9.74 22.49 12.84
C ARG A 119 -8.52 21.62 12.70
N PHE A 120 -7.64 21.94 11.77
CA PHE A 120 -6.36 21.29 11.55
C PHE A 120 -5.44 21.47 12.75
N VAL A 121 -4.72 20.40 13.13
CA VAL A 121 -3.71 20.41 14.20
C VAL A 121 -2.34 20.06 13.64
N GLN A 122 -2.22 18.92 12.98
CA GLN A 122 -0.94 18.44 12.48
C GLN A 122 -1.11 17.50 11.30
N ARG A 123 -0.21 17.61 10.32
CA ARG A 123 -0.06 16.66 9.23
C ARG A 123 0.99 15.60 9.59
N GLU A 124 0.81 14.38 9.07
CA GLU A 124 1.71 13.25 9.31
C GLU A 124 1.99 13.04 10.81
N PHE A 125 0.90 12.96 11.60
CA PHE A 125 1.01 12.77 13.03
C PHE A 125 1.61 11.40 13.33
N ARG A 126 2.79 11.38 13.97
CA ARG A 126 3.58 10.17 14.19
C ARG A 126 2.97 9.27 15.24
N THR A 127 2.82 7.98 14.89
CA THR A 127 2.55 6.88 15.80
C THR A 127 3.62 5.80 15.64
N ASP A 128 3.65 4.84 16.54
CA ASP A 128 4.52 3.65 16.43
C ASP A 128 4.13 2.71 15.28
N LEU A 129 2.93 2.87 14.72
CA LEU A 129 2.44 2.11 13.55
C LEU A 129 2.70 2.83 12.22
N GLY A 130 3.12 4.10 12.26
CA GLY A 130 3.30 4.98 11.11
C GLY A 130 2.60 6.32 11.30
N PRO A 131 2.73 7.25 10.34
CA PRO A 131 2.06 8.55 10.41
C PRO A 131 0.57 8.45 10.04
N VAL A 132 -0.26 9.18 10.79
CA VAL A 132 -1.65 9.49 10.41
C VAL A 132 -1.62 10.73 9.52
N ASP A 133 -2.33 10.72 8.40
CA ASP A 133 -2.24 11.80 7.40
C ASP A 133 -2.58 13.18 7.97
N LEU A 134 -3.72 13.33 8.64
CA LEU A 134 -4.05 14.55 9.38
C LEU A 134 -4.60 14.22 10.77
N LEU A 135 -4.16 15.00 11.76
CA LEU A 135 -4.81 15.10 13.05
C LEU A 135 -5.58 16.42 13.10
N CYS A 136 -6.85 16.36 13.43
CA CYS A 136 -7.74 17.50 13.56
C CYS A 136 -8.40 17.51 14.95
N ARG A 137 -9.10 18.60 15.26
CA ARG A 137 -10.03 18.74 16.39
C ARG A 137 -11.39 19.16 15.85
N ASP A 138 -12.46 18.59 16.40
CA ASP A 138 -13.82 19.04 16.11
C ASP A 138 -14.25 20.25 16.95
N THR A 139 -15.50 20.63 16.82
CA THR A 139 -16.06 21.79 17.54
C THR A 139 -16.10 21.62 19.05
N GLU A 140 -16.10 20.38 19.54
CA GLU A 140 -16.09 20.05 20.97
C GLU A 140 -14.64 19.87 21.48
N GLY A 141 -13.66 19.94 20.58
CA GLY A 141 -12.25 19.76 20.90
C GLY A 141 -11.80 18.31 20.91
N ALA A 142 -12.66 17.35 20.55
CA ALA A 142 -12.28 15.95 20.44
C ALA A 142 -11.34 15.71 19.25
N ALA A 143 -10.42 14.74 19.40
CA ALA A 143 -9.45 14.42 18.37
C ALA A 143 -10.11 13.68 17.20
N VAL A 144 -9.72 14.05 15.99
CA VAL A 144 -10.18 13.43 14.74
C VAL A 144 -8.96 13.03 13.92
N ALA A 145 -8.77 11.72 13.72
CA ALA A 145 -7.75 11.17 12.86
C ALA A 145 -8.30 11.01 11.44
N VAL A 146 -7.57 11.51 10.45
CA VAL A 146 -7.99 11.46 9.05
C VAL A 146 -6.99 10.63 8.26
N GLU A 147 -7.48 9.67 7.50
CA GLU A 147 -6.72 8.91 6.49
C GLU A 147 -7.19 9.33 5.10
N ILE A 148 -6.25 9.63 4.22
CA ILE A 148 -6.50 10.20 2.89
C ILE A 148 -5.94 9.25 1.83
N LYS A 149 -6.77 8.92 0.83
CA LYS A 149 -6.37 8.12 -0.32
C LYS A 149 -6.86 8.76 -1.62
N ARG A 150 -6.17 8.51 -2.71
CA ARG A 150 -6.72 8.85 -4.03
C ARG A 150 -7.98 8.02 -4.29
N ILE A 151 -7.87 6.70 -4.11
CA ILE A 151 -9.01 5.77 -4.20
C ILE A 151 -9.15 5.07 -2.86
N GLY A 152 -10.32 5.21 -2.24
CA GLY A 152 -10.64 4.59 -0.96
C GLY A 152 -11.00 3.12 -1.12
N GLU A 153 -10.15 2.25 -0.61
CA GLU A 153 -10.31 0.80 -0.58
C GLU A 153 -10.37 0.27 0.86
N ILE A 154 -10.65 -1.02 1.02
CA ILE A 154 -10.77 -1.68 2.34
C ILE A 154 -9.49 -1.53 3.18
N ASP A 155 -8.33 -1.65 2.57
CA ASP A 155 -7.03 -1.54 3.25
C ASP A 155 -6.79 -0.17 3.90
N GLY A 156 -7.26 0.93 3.27
CA GLY A 156 -7.21 2.25 3.87
C GLY A 156 -8.09 2.37 5.12
N VAL A 157 -9.29 1.79 5.10
CA VAL A 157 -10.17 1.75 6.28
C VAL A 157 -9.55 0.89 7.39
N GLU A 158 -8.93 -0.22 7.05
CA GLU A 158 -8.22 -1.08 8.01
C GLU A 158 -7.00 -0.38 8.60
N GLN A 159 -6.27 0.39 7.80
CA GLN A 159 -5.16 1.22 8.24
C GLN A 159 -5.64 2.24 9.29
N LEU A 160 -6.69 3.02 8.96
CA LEU A 160 -7.26 4.00 9.89
C LEU A 160 -7.77 3.33 11.17
N THR A 161 -8.40 2.16 11.07
CA THR A 161 -8.86 1.42 12.26
C THR A 161 -7.70 1.11 13.21
N ARG A 162 -6.56 0.63 12.70
CA ARG A 162 -5.37 0.35 13.52
C ARG A 162 -4.82 1.61 14.17
N TYR A 163 -4.85 2.74 13.45
CA TYR A 163 -4.46 4.03 14.03
C TYR A 163 -5.40 4.47 15.14
N LEU A 164 -6.72 4.35 14.96
CA LEU A 164 -7.69 4.71 15.98
C LEU A 164 -7.51 3.88 17.25
N ASP A 165 -7.34 2.56 17.13
CA ASP A 165 -7.07 1.67 18.26
C ASP A 165 -5.80 2.07 19.03
N ARG A 166 -4.81 2.60 18.33
CA ARG A 166 -3.56 3.07 18.93
C ARG A 166 -3.71 4.43 19.60
N LEU A 167 -4.32 5.39 18.92
CA LEU A 167 -4.53 6.76 19.41
C LEU A 167 -5.49 6.80 20.60
N GLN A 168 -6.47 5.91 20.65
CA GLN A 168 -7.43 5.79 21.75
C GLN A 168 -6.76 5.44 23.08
N ARG A 169 -5.54 4.89 23.06
CA ARG A 169 -4.75 4.58 24.28
C ARG A 169 -3.98 5.79 24.81
N ASP A 170 -3.92 6.87 24.05
CA ASP A 170 -3.28 8.11 24.48
C ASP A 170 -4.30 8.99 25.22
N PRO A 171 -4.13 9.22 26.56
CA PRO A 171 -5.06 10.02 27.35
C PRO A 171 -5.17 11.48 26.89
N MET A 172 -4.19 11.99 26.14
CA MET A 172 -4.19 13.36 25.63
C MET A 172 -5.02 13.50 24.34
N LEU A 173 -5.30 12.38 23.69
CA LEU A 173 -6.05 12.33 22.43
C LEU A 173 -7.44 11.71 22.58
N ALA A 174 -7.59 10.75 23.50
CA ALA A 174 -8.87 10.05 23.70
C ALA A 174 -9.95 10.98 24.26
N PRO A 175 -11.20 10.91 23.76
CA PRO A 175 -11.66 10.02 22.70
C PRO A 175 -11.24 10.49 21.31
N VAL A 176 -10.89 9.54 20.41
CA VAL A 176 -10.51 9.80 19.03
C VAL A 176 -11.51 9.14 18.08
N ARG A 177 -11.98 9.88 17.09
CA ARG A 177 -12.80 9.34 16.01
C ARG A 177 -12.07 9.43 14.66
N GLY A 178 -12.54 8.66 13.66
CA GLY A 178 -11.91 8.58 12.35
C GLY A 178 -12.74 9.25 11.25
N VAL A 179 -12.03 9.84 10.28
CA VAL A 179 -12.57 10.26 8.99
C VAL A 179 -11.72 9.64 7.89
N PHE A 180 -12.35 8.88 6.99
CA PHE A 180 -11.72 8.32 5.82
C PHE A 180 -12.08 9.15 4.59
N ALA A 181 -11.11 9.78 3.95
CA ALA A 181 -11.33 10.69 2.83
C ALA A 181 -10.65 10.18 1.56
N ALA A 182 -11.33 10.28 0.41
CA ALA A 182 -10.74 9.97 -0.89
C ALA A 182 -11.49 10.71 -2.01
N THR A 183 -10.90 10.79 -3.21
CA THR A 183 -11.63 11.31 -4.38
C THR A 183 -12.75 10.38 -4.83
N THR A 184 -12.60 9.07 -4.58
CA THR A 184 -13.64 8.06 -4.82
C THR A 184 -13.46 6.94 -3.82
N ILE A 185 -14.54 6.48 -3.19
CA ILE A 185 -14.52 5.40 -2.20
C ILE A 185 -15.32 4.21 -2.70
N LYS A 186 -14.67 3.05 -2.79
CA LYS A 186 -15.33 1.81 -3.25
C LYS A 186 -16.47 1.39 -2.30
N PRO A 187 -17.57 0.82 -2.83
CA PRO A 187 -18.72 0.45 -1.99
C PRO A 187 -18.40 -0.42 -0.79
N GLN A 188 -17.47 -1.38 -0.95
CA GLN A 188 -17.04 -2.27 0.14
C GLN A 188 -16.30 -1.50 1.26
N ALA A 189 -15.52 -0.49 0.89
CA ALA A 189 -14.83 0.35 1.85
C ALA A 189 -15.80 1.25 2.63
N ARG A 190 -16.85 1.76 1.99
CA ARG A 190 -17.92 2.53 2.66
C ARG A 190 -18.63 1.67 3.71
N VAL A 191 -19.07 0.47 3.33
CA VAL A 191 -19.72 -0.49 4.24
C VAL A 191 -18.83 -0.81 5.44
N LEU A 192 -17.53 -1.05 5.21
CA LEU A 192 -16.61 -1.34 6.29
C LEU A 192 -16.37 -0.14 7.20
N ALA A 193 -16.23 1.07 6.64
CA ALA A 193 -16.09 2.30 7.42
C ALA A 193 -17.31 2.53 8.33
N GLU A 194 -18.51 2.41 7.79
CA GLU A 194 -19.76 2.54 8.56
C GLU A 194 -19.87 1.50 9.67
N ALA A 195 -19.52 0.23 9.38
CA ALA A 195 -19.54 -0.84 10.37
C ALA A 195 -18.56 -0.60 11.53
N ARG A 196 -17.51 0.20 11.32
CA ARG A 196 -16.50 0.57 12.32
C ARG A 196 -16.72 1.96 12.93
N GLY A 197 -17.84 2.62 12.65
CA GLY A 197 -18.11 3.97 13.13
C GLY A 197 -17.16 5.03 12.58
N ILE A 198 -16.51 4.75 11.43
CA ILE A 198 -15.64 5.67 10.74
C ILE A 198 -16.48 6.44 9.72
N ARG A 199 -16.45 7.78 9.81
CA ARG A 199 -17.07 8.64 8.80
C ARG A 199 -16.23 8.56 7.53
N TRP A 200 -16.87 8.41 6.38
CA TRP A 200 -16.21 8.51 5.08
C TRP A 200 -16.68 9.76 4.30
N VAL A 201 -15.78 10.33 3.51
CA VAL A 201 -16.03 11.55 2.73
C VAL A 201 -15.39 11.40 1.36
N GLU A 202 -16.18 11.55 0.30
CA GLU A 202 -15.63 11.76 -1.04
C GLU A 202 -15.38 13.24 -1.24
N VAL A 203 -14.17 13.59 -1.65
CA VAL A 203 -13.74 14.97 -1.86
C VAL A 203 -13.54 15.26 -3.34
N ASP A 204 -14.10 16.36 -3.81
CA ASP A 204 -13.87 16.86 -5.15
C ASP A 204 -12.59 17.69 -5.18
N LEU A 205 -11.57 17.18 -5.88
CA LEU A 205 -10.27 17.83 -5.98
C LEU A 205 -10.33 19.15 -6.75
N ALA A 206 -11.22 19.26 -7.75
CA ALA A 206 -11.40 20.50 -8.51
C ALA A 206 -12.02 21.60 -7.62
N ALA A 207 -13.02 21.24 -6.84
CA ALA A 207 -13.61 22.14 -5.85
C ALA A 207 -12.60 22.57 -4.77
N LEU A 208 -11.76 21.64 -4.29
CA LEU A 208 -10.70 21.96 -3.33
C LEU A 208 -9.63 22.91 -3.88
N ARG A 209 -9.36 22.86 -5.19
CA ARG A 209 -8.45 23.78 -5.89
C ARG A 209 -9.07 25.15 -6.18
N GLY A 210 -10.37 25.31 -5.94
CA GLY A 210 -11.10 26.52 -6.34
C GLY A 210 -11.32 26.63 -7.86
N GLU A 211 -11.18 25.55 -8.62
CA GLU A 211 -11.32 25.54 -10.08
C GLU A 211 -12.79 25.68 -10.51
N ASP A 212 -13.75 25.31 -9.65
CA ASP A 212 -15.18 25.43 -9.92
C ASP A 212 -15.67 26.89 -10.01
N GLU A 213 -14.96 27.84 -9.39
CA GLU A 213 -15.31 29.28 -9.48
C GLU A 213 -14.88 29.90 -10.81
N LEU A 214 -13.95 29.27 -11.57
CA LEU A 214 -13.40 29.78 -12.82
C LEU A 214 -14.18 29.32 -14.06
N HIS A 215 -15.05 28.30 -13.92
CA HIS A 215 -15.89 27.82 -15.03
C HIS A 215 -17.35 27.71 -14.58
N PRO A 216 -18.16 28.80 -14.70
CA PRO A 216 -19.62 28.66 -14.57
C PRO A 216 -20.06 27.68 -15.65
N ARG A 217 -20.73 26.59 -15.23
CA ARG A 217 -21.33 25.61 -16.17
C ARG A 217 -22.27 26.38 -17.10
N LEU A 218 -21.86 26.56 -18.33
CA LEU A 218 -22.76 26.93 -19.40
C LEU A 218 -23.66 25.72 -19.67
N PHE A 219 -24.93 25.88 -19.47
CA PHE A 219 -26.04 24.92 -19.62
C PHE A 219 -26.00 24.18 -20.96
#